data_0c300ccf532dc8ca2d1e916095c0b0ab
#
_entry.id   0c300ccf532dc8ca2d1e916095c0b0ab
#
_cell.length_a   1.000
_cell.length_b   1.000
_cell.length_c   1.000
_cell.angle_alpha   90.00
_cell.angle_beta   90.00
_cell.angle_gamma   90.00
#
_symmetry.space_group_name_H-M   'P 1'
#
loop_
_entity.id
_entity.type
_entity.pdbx_description
1 polymer ?
#
loop_
_entity_poly.entity_id
_entity_poly.type
_entity_poly.pdbx_seq_one_letter_code
_entity_poly.pdbx_strand_id
1 'polypeptide(L)'
;MAELKGSKTENNLMEAFAGESQANRKYLAFAEKADAEGHKQVAKLFRAAAAAETVHAHAHLRTAGGVNSTEANLREAISGETHEFESMYPQMIEEAKAEGFDAALRSFSFANAVEKVHADLYQKAFDNFGRNQDVDFYVF
;
A
#
# COMPACT_ATOMS: atom_id res chain seq x y z
N MET A 1 -3.46 -15.31 29.63
CA MET A 1 -2.65 -14.70 28.56
C MET A 1 -3.19 -13.33 28.20
N ALA A 2 -2.31 -12.39 27.90
CA ALA A 2 -2.72 -11.08 27.46
C ALA A 2 -3.40 -11.15 26.08
N GLU A 3 -4.49 -10.42 25.92
CA GLU A 3 -5.20 -10.30 24.66
C GLU A 3 -4.71 -9.05 23.93
N LEU A 4 -4.29 -9.24 22.67
CA LEU A 4 -3.75 -8.14 21.86
C LEU A 4 -4.86 -7.17 21.43
N LYS A 5 -6.02 -7.69 21.05
CA LYS A 5 -7.13 -6.89 20.53
C LYS A 5 -7.58 -5.84 21.52
N GLY A 6 -7.69 -4.60 21.07
CA GLY A 6 -8.10 -3.46 21.90
C GLY A 6 -6.99 -2.89 22.80
N SER A 7 -5.78 -3.44 22.76
CA SER A 7 -4.66 -2.99 23.57
C SER A 7 -3.92 -1.80 22.96
N LYS A 8 -3.14 -1.09 23.78
CA LYS A 8 -2.21 -0.08 23.27
C LYS A 8 -1.15 -0.71 22.35
N THR A 9 -0.75 -1.95 22.62
CA THR A 9 0.22 -2.68 21.81
C THR A 9 -0.30 -2.94 20.41
N GLU A 10 -1.57 -3.28 20.23
CA GLU A 10 -2.18 -3.41 18.92
C GLU A 10 -2.08 -2.09 18.13
N ASN A 11 -2.45 -0.98 18.74
CA ASN A 11 -2.34 0.34 18.13
C ASN A 11 -0.89 0.67 17.77
N ASN A 12 0.05 0.34 18.65
CA ASN A 12 1.48 0.57 18.41
C ASN A 12 2.00 -0.26 17.23
N LEU A 13 1.57 -1.50 17.09
CA LEU A 13 1.92 -2.35 15.95
C LEU A 13 1.43 -1.75 14.64
N MET A 14 0.20 -1.26 14.60
CA MET A 14 -0.35 -0.64 13.40
C MET A 14 0.32 0.70 13.07
N GLU A 15 0.66 1.49 14.08
CA GLU A 15 1.41 2.73 13.88
C GLU A 15 2.82 2.45 13.37
N ALA A 16 3.51 1.45 13.94
CA ALA A 16 4.82 1.02 13.47
C ALA A 16 4.76 0.49 12.04
N PHE A 17 3.77 -0.33 11.72
CA PHE A 17 3.53 -0.81 10.36
C PHE A 17 3.38 0.36 9.37
N ALA A 18 2.57 1.35 9.71
CA ALA A 18 2.38 2.53 8.86
C ALA A 18 3.68 3.31 8.66
N GLY A 19 4.44 3.53 9.73
CA GLY A 19 5.73 4.23 9.66
C GLY A 19 6.76 3.51 8.80
N GLU A 20 6.95 2.21 9.02
CA GLU A 20 7.89 1.40 8.24
C GLU A 20 7.48 1.30 6.77
N SER A 21 6.19 1.19 6.48
CA SER A 21 5.67 1.16 5.12
C SER A 21 5.95 2.46 4.38
N GLN A 22 5.74 3.61 5.01
CA GLN A 22 6.07 4.92 4.44
C GLN A 22 7.57 5.07 4.23
N ALA A 23 8.39 4.69 5.20
CA ALA A 23 9.84 4.75 5.11
C ALA A 23 10.35 3.93 3.92
N ASN A 24 9.83 2.71 3.73
CA ASN A 24 10.17 1.84 2.60
C ASN A 24 9.94 2.56 1.26
N ARG A 25 8.74 3.11 1.04
CA ARG A 25 8.41 3.80 -0.21
C ARG A 25 9.26 5.06 -0.42
N LYS A 26 9.47 5.85 0.63
CA LYS A 26 10.32 7.05 0.57
C LYS A 26 11.76 6.70 0.21
N TYR A 27 12.34 5.70 0.87
CA TYR A 27 13.74 5.31 0.62
C TYR A 27 13.95 4.80 -0.79
N LEU A 28 13.00 4.09 -1.38
CA LEU A 28 13.08 3.67 -2.77
C LEU A 28 13.07 4.88 -3.72
N ALA A 29 12.23 5.86 -3.48
CA ALA A 29 12.20 7.12 -4.24
C ALA A 29 13.50 7.91 -4.06
N PHE A 30 14.02 7.97 -2.83
CA PHE A 30 15.29 8.64 -2.53
C PHE A 30 16.47 7.95 -3.23
N ALA A 31 16.44 6.62 -3.33
CA ALA A 31 17.46 5.86 -4.05
C ALA A 31 17.48 6.22 -5.54
N GLU A 32 16.31 6.34 -6.16
CA GLU A 32 16.20 6.76 -7.56
C GLU A 32 16.80 8.15 -7.77
N LYS A 33 16.50 9.07 -6.87
CA LYS A 33 17.05 10.44 -6.93
C LYS A 33 18.57 10.44 -6.73
N ALA A 34 19.07 9.67 -5.78
CA ALA A 34 20.50 9.53 -5.52
C ALA A 34 21.24 8.98 -6.74
N ASP A 35 20.66 7.98 -7.43
CA ASP A 35 21.21 7.45 -8.68
C ASP A 35 21.25 8.54 -9.76
N ALA A 36 20.17 9.29 -9.93
CA ALA A 36 20.09 10.35 -10.93
C ALA A 36 21.13 11.45 -10.69
N GLU A 37 21.47 11.70 -9.42
CA GLU A 37 22.50 12.70 -9.05
C GLU A 37 23.92 12.10 -8.99
N GLY A 38 24.09 10.82 -9.29
CA GLY A 38 25.39 10.16 -9.31
C GLY A 38 25.90 9.65 -7.96
N HIS A 39 25.07 9.64 -6.94
CA HIS A 39 25.42 9.19 -5.59
C HIS A 39 25.14 7.71 -5.41
N LYS A 40 25.86 6.87 -6.14
CA LYS A 40 25.59 5.41 -6.21
C LYS A 40 25.64 4.69 -4.85
N GLN A 41 26.58 5.06 -3.99
CA GLN A 41 26.71 4.41 -2.68
C GLN A 41 25.56 4.79 -1.74
N VAL A 42 25.08 6.03 -1.82
CA VAL A 42 23.93 6.49 -1.06
C VAL A 42 22.66 5.77 -1.55
N ALA A 43 22.50 5.60 -2.88
CA ALA A 43 21.39 4.84 -3.45
C ALA A 43 21.36 3.39 -2.93
N LYS A 44 22.53 2.73 -2.84
CA LYS A 44 22.63 1.38 -2.26
C LYS A 44 22.19 1.35 -0.80
N LEU A 45 22.59 2.35 -0.01
CA LEU A 45 22.19 2.46 1.39
C LEU A 45 20.65 2.60 1.52
N PHE A 46 20.03 3.49 0.73
CA PHE A 46 18.58 3.64 0.74
C PHE A 46 17.86 2.33 0.37
N ARG A 47 18.34 1.61 -0.64
CA ARG A 47 17.75 0.32 -1.03
C ARG A 47 17.89 -0.74 0.04
N ALA A 48 19.06 -0.83 0.69
CA ALA A 48 19.27 -1.76 1.79
C ALA A 48 18.36 -1.44 2.98
N ALA A 49 18.24 -0.17 3.33
CA ALA A 49 17.34 0.27 4.39
C ALA A 49 15.88 -0.03 4.02
N ALA A 50 15.46 0.26 2.77
CA ALA A 50 14.12 -0.06 2.32
C ALA A 50 13.79 -1.55 2.45
N ALA A 51 14.74 -2.42 2.11
CA ALA A 51 14.57 -3.87 2.28
C ALA A 51 14.39 -4.26 3.76
N ALA A 52 15.15 -3.62 4.67
CA ALA A 52 14.99 -3.83 6.10
C ALA A 52 13.61 -3.37 6.59
N GLU A 53 13.14 -2.22 6.11
CA GLU A 53 11.81 -1.70 6.46
C GLU A 53 10.68 -2.62 5.97
N THR A 54 10.87 -3.32 4.86
CA THR A 54 9.92 -4.36 4.40
C THR A 54 9.81 -5.48 5.43
N VAL A 55 10.95 -5.96 5.94
CA VAL A 55 10.97 -7.02 6.97
C VAL A 55 10.26 -6.56 8.24
N HIS A 56 10.55 -5.34 8.70
CA HIS A 56 9.93 -4.77 9.89
C HIS A 56 8.41 -4.60 9.71
N ALA A 57 7.98 -4.02 8.60
CA ALA A 57 6.57 -3.80 8.31
C ALA A 57 5.79 -5.11 8.28
N HIS A 58 6.31 -6.13 7.60
CA HIS A 58 5.68 -7.45 7.54
C HIS A 58 5.62 -8.12 8.92
N ALA A 59 6.68 -7.99 9.74
CA ALA A 59 6.70 -8.53 11.09
C ALA A 59 5.61 -7.89 11.96
N HIS A 60 5.48 -6.57 11.92
CA HIS A 60 4.44 -5.85 12.66
C HIS A 60 3.04 -6.23 12.20
N LEU A 61 2.84 -6.32 10.89
CA LEU A 61 1.54 -6.69 10.31
C LEU A 61 1.12 -8.09 10.71
N ARG A 62 2.03 -9.07 10.63
CA ARG A 62 1.75 -10.46 11.05
C ARG A 62 1.45 -10.54 12.54
N THR A 63 2.24 -9.85 13.35
CA THR A 63 2.07 -9.83 14.81
C THR A 63 0.73 -9.20 15.20
N ALA A 64 0.29 -8.19 14.46
CA ALA A 64 -1.03 -7.57 14.65
C ALA A 64 -2.20 -8.44 14.14
N GLY A 65 -1.92 -9.56 13.47
CA GLY A 65 -2.95 -10.43 12.92
C GLY A 65 -3.51 -9.95 11.58
N GLY A 66 -2.75 -9.12 10.85
CA GLY A 66 -3.17 -8.54 9.58
C GLY A 66 -2.94 -9.41 8.35
N VAL A 67 -2.31 -10.58 8.50
CA VAL A 67 -2.10 -11.53 7.41
C VAL A 67 -2.80 -12.84 7.77
N ASN A 68 -3.83 -13.18 7.03
CA ASN A 68 -4.71 -14.30 7.32
C ASN A 68 -4.72 -15.29 6.15
N SER A 69 -5.80 -16.05 5.96
CA SER A 69 -5.94 -16.92 4.80
C SER A 69 -5.97 -16.09 3.51
N THR A 70 -5.61 -16.70 2.40
CA THR A 70 -5.66 -15.99 1.09
C THR A 70 -7.06 -15.45 0.81
N GLU A 71 -8.09 -16.22 1.11
CA GLU A 71 -9.47 -15.76 0.93
C GLU A 71 -9.79 -14.54 1.79
N ALA A 72 -9.39 -14.56 3.07
CA ALA A 72 -9.58 -13.42 3.97
C ALA A 72 -8.76 -12.20 3.51
N ASN A 73 -7.54 -12.41 3.04
CA ASN A 73 -6.68 -11.34 2.52
C ASN A 73 -7.27 -10.72 1.25
N LEU A 74 -7.91 -11.52 0.39
CA LEU A 74 -8.63 -10.99 -0.79
C LEU A 74 -9.79 -10.08 -0.37
N ARG A 75 -10.56 -10.48 0.64
CA ARG A 75 -11.63 -9.62 1.18
C ARG A 75 -11.10 -8.30 1.71
N GLU A 76 -9.99 -8.34 2.44
CA GLU A 76 -9.33 -7.13 2.97
C GLU A 76 -8.87 -6.22 1.83
N ALA A 77 -8.25 -6.78 0.78
CA ALA A 77 -7.81 -6.03 -0.38
C ALA A 77 -9.01 -5.39 -1.12
N ILE A 78 -10.09 -6.12 -1.32
CA ILE A 78 -11.32 -5.59 -1.95
C ILE A 78 -11.85 -4.41 -1.14
N SER A 79 -11.92 -4.55 0.19
CA SER A 79 -12.41 -3.50 1.08
C SER A 79 -11.53 -2.25 0.99
N GLY A 80 -10.20 -2.42 1.02
CA GLY A 80 -9.25 -1.31 0.94
C GLY A 80 -9.37 -0.55 -0.38
N GLU A 81 -9.28 -1.26 -1.51
CA GLU A 81 -9.34 -0.66 -2.84
C GLU A 81 -10.70 0.02 -3.09
N THR A 82 -11.79 -0.60 -2.63
CA THR A 82 -13.13 -0.03 -2.76
C THR A 82 -13.25 1.27 -1.98
N HIS A 83 -12.77 1.31 -0.74
CA HIS A 83 -12.73 2.54 0.05
C HIS A 83 -11.94 3.64 -0.67
N GLU A 84 -10.80 3.29 -1.27
CA GLU A 84 -9.94 4.25 -1.95
C GLU A 84 -10.63 4.86 -3.18
N PHE A 85 -11.23 4.06 -4.06
CA PHE A 85 -11.83 4.61 -5.28
C PHE A 85 -13.24 5.15 -5.10
N GLU A 86 -14.00 4.73 -4.09
CA GLU A 86 -15.35 5.22 -3.85
C GLU A 86 -15.43 6.41 -2.89
N SER A 87 -14.51 6.52 -1.94
CA SER A 87 -14.56 7.52 -0.87
C SER A 87 -13.32 8.39 -0.80
N MET A 88 -12.16 7.79 -0.61
CA MET A 88 -10.92 8.52 -0.30
C MET A 88 -10.48 9.41 -1.47
N TYR A 89 -10.20 8.83 -2.63
CA TYR A 89 -9.72 9.60 -3.77
C TYR A 89 -10.76 10.56 -4.35
N PRO A 90 -12.06 10.21 -4.47
CA PRO A 90 -13.05 11.19 -4.92
C PRO A 90 -13.08 12.47 -4.08
N GLN A 91 -13.00 12.35 -2.76
CA GLN A 91 -12.93 13.51 -1.87
C GLN A 91 -11.64 14.31 -2.07
N MET A 92 -10.49 13.64 -2.13
CA MET A 92 -9.19 14.30 -2.35
C MET A 92 -9.14 15.02 -3.70
N ILE A 93 -9.75 14.43 -4.75
CA ILE A 93 -9.85 15.05 -6.07
C ILE A 93 -10.65 16.35 -6.00
N GLU A 94 -11.80 16.36 -5.35
CA GLU A 94 -12.63 17.56 -5.21
C GLU A 94 -11.91 18.65 -4.41
N GLU A 95 -11.24 18.28 -3.33
CA GLU A 95 -10.46 19.21 -2.53
C GLU A 95 -9.30 19.80 -3.33
N ALA A 96 -8.56 18.99 -4.09
CA ALA A 96 -7.45 19.48 -4.94
C ALA A 96 -7.94 20.43 -6.03
N LYS A 97 -9.13 20.18 -6.61
CA LYS A 97 -9.76 21.10 -7.56
C LYS A 97 -10.10 22.42 -6.91
N ALA A 98 -10.75 22.39 -5.77
CA ALA A 98 -11.18 23.58 -5.04
C ALA A 98 -10.01 24.46 -4.63
N GLU A 99 -8.89 23.83 -4.24
CA GLU A 99 -7.69 24.55 -3.82
C GLU A 99 -6.74 24.91 -4.98
N GLY A 100 -6.97 24.40 -6.18
CA GLY A 100 -6.19 24.72 -7.37
C GLY A 100 -4.86 24.00 -7.50
N PHE A 101 -4.70 22.80 -6.87
CA PHE A 101 -3.47 22.02 -6.92
C PHE A 101 -3.51 20.97 -8.05
N ASP A 102 -3.18 21.41 -9.27
CA ASP A 102 -3.28 20.60 -10.48
C ASP A 102 -2.42 19.33 -10.45
N ALA A 103 -1.20 19.40 -9.91
CA ALA A 103 -0.31 18.25 -9.83
C ALA A 103 -0.87 17.18 -8.88
N ALA A 104 -1.41 17.59 -7.74
CA ALA A 104 -2.08 16.69 -6.79
C ALA A 104 -3.34 16.09 -7.42
N LEU A 105 -4.13 16.91 -8.12
CA LEU A 105 -5.31 16.44 -8.83
C LEU A 105 -4.98 15.33 -9.83
N ARG A 106 -3.92 15.49 -10.61
CA ARG A 106 -3.47 14.46 -11.55
C ARG A 106 -3.04 13.18 -10.83
N SER A 107 -2.26 13.31 -9.75
CA SER A 107 -1.80 12.18 -8.96
C SER A 107 -2.97 11.36 -8.40
N PHE A 108 -3.93 12.03 -7.78
CA PHE A 108 -5.13 11.38 -7.21
C PHE A 108 -6.00 10.76 -8.29
N SER A 109 -6.16 11.42 -9.44
CA SER A 109 -7.02 10.93 -10.52
C SER A 109 -6.46 9.66 -11.17
N PHE A 110 -5.14 9.59 -11.38
CA PHE A 110 -4.50 8.39 -11.90
C PHE A 110 -4.62 7.22 -10.91
N ALA A 111 -4.34 7.46 -9.63
CA ALA A 111 -4.48 6.42 -8.61
C ALA A 111 -5.93 5.94 -8.53
N ASN A 112 -6.89 6.85 -8.48
CA ASN A 112 -8.32 6.52 -8.40
C ASN A 112 -8.78 5.59 -9.53
N ALA A 113 -8.35 5.85 -10.76
CA ALA A 113 -8.69 5.01 -11.91
C ALA A 113 -8.12 3.57 -11.77
N VAL A 114 -6.90 3.45 -11.23
CA VAL A 114 -6.24 2.15 -11.06
C VAL A 114 -6.84 1.37 -9.88
N GLU A 115 -7.20 2.04 -8.79
CA GLU A 115 -7.76 1.37 -7.61
C GLU A 115 -9.09 0.68 -7.93
N LYS A 116 -9.89 1.24 -8.84
CA LYS A 116 -11.10 0.57 -9.33
C LYS A 116 -10.77 -0.72 -10.08
N VAL A 117 -9.74 -0.70 -10.92
CA VAL A 117 -9.28 -1.89 -11.65
C VAL A 117 -8.79 -2.95 -10.65
N HIS A 118 -8.04 -2.55 -9.64
CA HIS A 118 -7.56 -3.45 -8.59
C HIS A 118 -8.74 -4.09 -7.85
N ALA A 119 -9.73 -3.30 -7.44
CA ALA A 119 -10.92 -3.82 -6.77
C ALA A 119 -11.63 -4.88 -7.61
N ASP A 120 -11.81 -4.62 -8.91
CA ASP A 120 -12.46 -5.55 -9.83
C ASP A 120 -11.63 -6.84 -9.99
N LEU A 121 -10.30 -6.73 -10.09
CA LEU A 121 -9.40 -7.89 -10.21
C LEU A 121 -9.42 -8.75 -8.95
N TYR A 122 -9.36 -8.13 -7.78
CA TYR A 122 -9.45 -8.85 -6.50
C TYR A 122 -10.81 -9.51 -6.32
N GLN A 123 -11.89 -8.84 -6.70
CA GLN A 123 -13.24 -9.40 -6.64
C GLN A 123 -13.34 -10.64 -7.54
N LYS A 124 -12.81 -10.54 -8.76
CA LYS A 124 -12.78 -11.68 -9.68
C LYS A 124 -11.97 -12.84 -9.12
N ALA A 125 -10.82 -12.56 -8.54
CA ALA A 125 -9.99 -13.59 -7.90
C ALA A 125 -10.70 -14.25 -6.72
N PHE A 126 -11.44 -13.49 -5.93
CA PHE A 126 -12.23 -13.98 -4.82
C PHE A 126 -13.39 -14.86 -5.31
N ASP A 127 -14.13 -14.40 -6.32
CA ASP A 127 -15.27 -15.13 -6.87
C ASP A 127 -14.86 -16.46 -7.52
N ASN A 128 -13.63 -16.52 -8.04
CA ASN A 128 -13.06 -17.73 -8.66
C ASN A 128 -12.03 -18.41 -7.77
N PHE A 129 -12.11 -18.21 -6.46
CA PHE A 129 -11.13 -18.77 -5.53
C PHE A 129 -10.97 -20.28 -5.70
N GLY A 130 -9.73 -20.72 -5.90
CA GLY A 130 -9.39 -22.11 -6.19
C GLY A 130 -9.53 -22.49 -7.68
N ARG A 131 -10.05 -21.59 -8.52
CA ARG A 131 -10.28 -21.82 -9.95
C ARG A 131 -9.74 -20.68 -10.81
N ASN A 132 -8.85 -19.85 -10.27
CA ASN A 132 -8.27 -18.74 -11.01
C ASN A 132 -7.43 -19.24 -12.18
N GLN A 133 -7.60 -18.61 -13.34
CA GLN A 133 -6.81 -18.92 -14.54
C GLN A 133 -5.41 -18.32 -14.40
N ASP A 134 -4.45 -18.98 -15.04
CA ASP A 134 -3.07 -18.49 -15.13
C ASP A 134 -3.01 -17.39 -16.20
N VAL A 135 -2.82 -16.16 -15.78
CA VAL A 135 -2.79 -14.98 -16.64
C VAL A 135 -1.68 -14.05 -16.20
N ASP A 136 -1.23 -13.19 -17.11
CA ASP A 136 -0.28 -12.13 -16.78
C ASP A 136 -1.01 -10.87 -16.34
N PHE A 137 -0.38 -10.11 -15.41
CA PHE A 137 -0.86 -8.82 -14.97
C PHE A 137 0.16 -7.74 -15.35
N TYR A 138 -0.33 -6.59 -15.77
CA TYR A 138 0.49 -5.47 -16.20
C TYR A 138 0.30 -4.27 -15.28
N VAL A 139 1.39 -3.51 -15.08
CA VAL A 139 1.38 -2.29 -14.26
C VAL A 139 1.23 -1.08 -15.18
N PHE A 140 0.29 -0.22 -14.83
CA PHE A 140 0.03 1.02 -15.56
C PHE A 140 0.36 2.25 -14.72
#